data_5f827631953ca00110f68468137e7a83
#
_entry.id   5f827631953ca00110f68468137e7a83
#
_cell.length_a   1.000
_cell.length_b   1.000
_cell.length_c   1.000
_cell.angle_alpha   90.00
_cell.angle_beta   90.00
_cell.angle_gamma   90.00
#
_symmetry.space_group_name_H-M   'P 1'
#
loop_
_entity.id
_entity.type
_entity.pdbx_description
1 polymer ?
#
loop_
_entity_poly.entity_id
_entity_poly.type
_entity_poly.pdbx_seq_one_letter_code
_entity_poly.pdbx_strand_id
1 'polypeptide(L)'
;MRSFFLFIIFLGFEAVAQQTDVPSLHHHANFHIGTSVRFVPFSKDTLAQKIQQHHFNSYTAGSDMKMYQITPKPGVYHWSRVDSIVDYAAKNNQRLFGHNLIWHSSTPKWVEKKAKKNPEWLDGFMKEYISTYVGRYKGIVDGWDVVNEGLNTKGQGLRTESIWFKSLGKKYIEKAFIYAHAADPDAILFYNDFNIERDSLKLDSMLEMVYDFLDRGVPISGIGFQMHIRMDIPNEIIARSLKKAADTGLQIHLSEVDIIFNTHDDSKGGGIQLYDHLTEEMKFAQAQKYADLVNMYQDIVPKEQQYGITFWGFNDRDTWIRRFFKMNDWPTIYDDNLLPKPAFFGFLNSLKR
;
A
#
# COMPACT_ATOMS: atom_id res chain seq x y z
N MET A 1 -37.31 33.71 8.42
CA MET A 1 -35.91 33.20 8.57
C MET A 1 -35.79 31.80 9.20
N ARG A 2 -36.84 30.98 9.25
CA ARG A 2 -36.76 29.60 9.81
C ARG A 2 -36.81 28.49 8.77
N SER A 3 -37.10 28.79 7.50
CA SER A 3 -37.23 27.75 6.45
C SER A 3 -35.90 27.40 5.72
N PHE A 4 -34.87 28.25 5.84
CA PHE A 4 -33.61 28.03 5.11
C PHE A 4 -32.67 27.02 5.78
N PHE A 5 -32.80 26.85 7.11
CA PHE A 5 -31.93 25.88 7.83
C PHE A 5 -32.37 24.42 7.67
N LEU A 6 -33.65 24.16 7.41
CA LEU A 6 -34.15 22.79 7.21
C LEU A 6 -33.72 22.20 5.85
N PHE A 7 -33.57 23.06 4.83
CA PHE A 7 -33.19 22.61 3.47
C PHE A 7 -31.72 22.16 3.37
N ILE A 8 -30.81 22.82 4.11
CA ILE A 8 -29.39 22.47 4.13
C ILE A 8 -29.15 21.14 4.87
N ILE A 9 -29.90 20.87 5.94
CA ILE A 9 -29.82 19.61 6.69
C ILE A 9 -30.35 18.43 5.85
N PHE A 10 -31.39 18.62 5.06
CA PHE A 10 -31.98 17.58 4.22
C PHE A 10 -31.05 17.19 3.05
N LEU A 11 -30.46 18.18 2.39
CA LEU A 11 -29.46 17.93 1.32
C LEU A 11 -28.21 17.21 1.84
N GLY A 12 -27.78 17.52 3.05
CA GLY A 12 -26.67 16.82 3.69
C GLY A 12 -26.97 15.37 4.05
N PHE A 13 -28.19 15.05 4.44
CA PHE A 13 -28.62 13.68 4.76
C PHE A 13 -28.78 12.81 3.51
N GLU A 14 -29.35 13.36 2.43
CA GLU A 14 -29.48 12.63 1.16
C GLU A 14 -28.12 12.34 0.52
N ALA A 15 -27.19 13.29 0.55
CA ALA A 15 -25.84 13.08 0.03
C ALA A 15 -25.07 12.00 0.82
N VAL A 16 -25.21 11.97 2.16
CA VAL A 16 -24.57 10.94 3.00
C VAL A 16 -25.21 9.57 2.78
N ALA A 17 -26.53 9.48 2.64
CA ALA A 17 -27.23 8.23 2.35
C ALA A 17 -26.75 7.64 1.01
N GLN A 18 -26.64 8.46 -0.04
CA GLN A 18 -26.22 8.01 -1.36
C GLN A 18 -24.77 7.47 -1.38
N GLN A 19 -23.90 7.87 -0.46
CA GLN A 19 -22.49 7.47 -0.42
C GLN A 19 -22.24 6.15 0.34
N THR A 20 -23.13 5.77 1.26
CA THR A 20 -23.04 4.52 2.03
C THR A 20 -24.18 3.54 1.74
N ASP A 21 -25.10 3.89 0.85
CA ASP A 21 -26.23 3.04 0.43
C ASP A 21 -25.85 2.07 -0.72
N VAL A 22 -24.54 1.91 -0.97
CA VAL A 22 -23.99 0.94 -1.90
C VAL A 22 -23.46 -0.29 -1.14
N PRO A 23 -23.51 -1.50 -1.73
CA PRO A 23 -23.04 -2.71 -1.06
C PRO A 23 -21.57 -2.60 -0.63
N SER A 24 -21.26 -3.13 0.55
CA SER A 24 -19.90 -3.14 1.09
C SER A 24 -18.97 -4.01 0.26
N LEU A 25 -17.77 -3.51 -0.06
CA LEU A 25 -16.79 -4.26 -0.84
C LEU A 25 -16.32 -5.52 -0.10
N HIS A 26 -15.92 -5.37 1.18
CA HIS A 26 -15.36 -6.49 1.93
C HIS A 26 -16.38 -7.60 2.24
N HIS A 27 -17.68 -7.32 2.21
CA HIS A 27 -18.70 -8.36 2.39
C HIS A 27 -18.88 -9.27 1.16
N HIS A 28 -18.33 -8.88 0.02
CA HIS A 28 -18.38 -9.65 -1.22
C HIS A 28 -17.04 -10.29 -1.58
N ALA A 29 -16.00 -10.11 -0.77
CA ALA A 29 -14.68 -10.67 -0.99
C ALA A 29 -14.40 -11.84 -0.04
N ASN A 30 -13.65 -12.83 -0.52
CA ASN A 30 -13.13 -13.94 0.29
C ASN A 30 -11.72 -13.65 0.86
N PHE A 31 -11.22 -12.44 0.66
CA PHE A 31 -9.94 -11.91 1.13
C PHE A 31 -10.14 -10.47 1.64
N HIS A 32 -9.14 -9.93 2.32
CA HIS A 32 -9.25 -8.58 2.88
C HIS A 32 -9.27 -7.50 1.79
N ILE A 33 -10.18 -6.57 1.92
CA ILE A 33 -10.21 -5.33 1.14
C ILE A 33 -9.75 -4.19 2.04
N GLY A 34 -8.61 -3.60 1.70
CA GLY A 34 -7.96 -2.56 2.48
C GLY A 34 -7.93 -1.20 1.81
N THR A 35 -7.63 -0.19 2.61
CA THR A 35 -7.26 1.12 2.08
C THR A 35 -6.18 1.77 2.92
N SER A 36 -5.30 2.51 2.24
CA SER A 36 -4.32 3.38 2.88
C SER A 36 -4.92 4.76 3.08
N VAL A 37 -4.78 5.31 4.29
CA VAL A 37 -5.16 6.69 4.58
C VAL A 37 -4.08 7.39 5.40
N ARG A 38 -4.02 8.72 5.31
CA ARG A 38 -3.23 9.55 6.23
C ARG A 38 -4.07 9.87 7.44
N PHE A 39 -3.68 9.37 8.60
CA PHE A 39 -4.52 9.37 9.80
C PHE A 39 -5.00 10.77 10.23
N VAL A 40 -4.12 11.77 10.27
CA VAL A 40 -4.48 13.11 10.81
C VAL A 40 -5.59 13.82 10.02
N PRO A 41 -5.55 13.95 8.67
CA PRO A 41 -6.69 14.52 7.95
C PRO A 41 -7.91 13.60 7.98
N PHE A 42 -7.71 12.30 7.86
CA PHE A 42 -8.78 11.30 7.85
C PHE A 42 -9.56 11.27 9.18
N SER A 43 -8.90 11.35 10.33
CA SER A 43 -9.56 11.36 11.65
C SER A 43 -10.48 12.56 11.91
N LYS A 44 -10.42 13.58 11.06
CA LYS A 44 -11.26 14.78 11.10
C LYS A 44 -12.39 14.75 10.07
N ASP A 45 -12.41 13.77 9.19
CA ASP A 45 -13.39 13.63 8.11
C ASP A 45 -14.36 12.49 8.41
N THR A 46 -15.48 12.84 9.05
CA THR A 46 -16.50 11.87 9.47
C THR A 46 -17.09 11.10 8.30
N LEU A 47 -17.24 11.72 7.13
CA LEU A 47 -17.79 11.05 5.95
C LEU A 47 -16.79 10.05 5.37
N ALA A 48 -15.53 10.45 5.22
CA ALA A 48 -14.47 9.54 4.79
C ALA A 48 -14.33 8.33 5.74
N GLN A 49 -14.47 8.55 7.07
CA GLN A 49 -14.46 7.47 8.05
C GLN A 49 -15.63 6.51 7.86
N LYS A 50 -16.85 7.00 7.64
CA LYS A 50 -18.03 6.16 7.40
C LYS A 50 -17.88 5.30 6.14
N ILE A 51 -17.40 5.89 5.05
CA ILE A 51 -17.12 5.17 3.80
C ILE A 51 -16.05 4.09 4.05
N GLN A 52 -14.97 4.45 4.71
CA GLN A 52 -13.86 3.54 5.01
C GLN A 52 -14.33 2.36 5.87
N GLN A 53 -15.08 2.61 6.93
CA GLN A 53 -15.64 1.59 7.81
C GLN A 53 -16.64 0.66 7.10
N HIS A 54 -17.40 1.19 6.14
CA HIS A 54 -18.40 0.43 5.40
C HIS A 54 -17.78 -0.52 4.36
N HIS A 55 -16.69 -0.10 3.69
CA HIS A 55 -16.16 -0.84 2.54
C HIS A 55 -14.91 -1.65 2.84
N PHE A 56 -14.16 -1.33 3.90
CA PHE A 56 -12.82 -1.87 4.12
C PHE A 56 -12.71 -2.57 5.46
N ASN A 57 -12.11 -3.75 5.46
CA ASN A 57 -11.79 -4.53 6.66
C ASN A 57 -10.27 -4.65 6.91
N SER A 58 -9.45 -3.87 6.19
CA SER A 58 -8.01 -3.76 6.40
C SER A 58 -7.56 -2.30 6.30
N TYR A 59 -6.70 -1.88 7.21
CA TYR A 59 -6.18 -0.52 7.32
C TYR A 59 -4.66 -0.51 7.11
N THR A 60 -4.18 0.36 6.24
CA THR A 60 -2.76 0.67 6.07
C THR A 60 -2.52 2.15 6.33
N ALA A 61 -1.53 2.50 7.16
CA ALA A 61 -1.18 3.89 7.40
C ALA A 61 -0.25 4.41 6.30
N GLY A 62 -0.74 5.32 5.46
CA GLY A 62 -0.02 5.78 4.26
C GLY A 62 1.33 6.46 4.55
N SER A 63 1.48 7.12 5.69
CA SER A 63 2.74 7.75 6.08
C SER A 63 3.08 7.62 7.56
N ASP A 64 2.07 7.36 8.39
CA ASP A 64 2.18 7.54 9.83
C ASP A 64 3.00 6.43 10.52
N MET A 65 3.18 5.28 9.84
CA MET A 65 4.00 4.15 10.30
C MET A 65 5.41 4.13 9.68
N LYS A 66 5.81 5.12 8.89
CA LYS A 66 7.13 5.19 8.26
C LYS A 66 8.23 5.61 9.23
N MET A 67 9.46 5.13 9.02
CA MET A 67 10.58 5.30 9.96
C MET A 67 10.81 6.75 10.40
N TYR A 68 10.71 7.73 9.50
CA TYR A 68 10.91 9.15 9.85
C TYR A 68 9.83 9.70 10.80
N GLN A 69 8.66 9.09 10.87
CA GLN A 69 7.62 9.44 11.83
C GLN A 69 7.86 8.74 13.18
N ILE A 70 8.30 7.49 13.12
CA ILE A 70 8.50 6.66 14.30
C ILE A 70 9.75 7.10 15.07
N THR A 71 10.88 7.29 14.39
CA THR A 71 12.15 7.70 15.03
C THR A 71 12.73 8.95 14.37
N PRO A 72 12.12 10.14 14.59
CA PRO A 72 12.53 11.39 13.95
C PRO A 72 13.89 11.90 14.44
N LYS A 73 14.35 11.47 15.61
CA LYS A 73 15.60 11.88 16.26
C LYS A 73 16.26 10.68 16.97
N PRO A 74 17.58 10.72 17.20
CA PRO A 74 18.28 9.67 17.94
C PRO A 74 17.66 9.42 19.32
N GLY A 75 17.38 8.14 19.64
CA GLY A 75 16.83 7.72 20.94
C GLY A 75 15.37 8.13 21.19
N VAL A 76 14.68 8.66 20.19
CA VAL A 76 13.27 9.11 20.33
C VAL A 76 12.37 8.25 19.47
N TYR A 77 11.33 7.70 20.08
CA TYR A 77 10.24 6.99 19.41
C TYR A 77 8.91 7.71 19.63
N HIS A 78 8.16 7.96 18.56
CA HIS A 78 6.85 8.61 18.59
C HIS A 78 5.75 7.57 18.33
N TRP A 79 5.16 7.04 19.39
CA TRP A 79 4.15 5.98 19.32
C TRP A 79 2.72 6.48 19.22
N SER A 80 2.42 7.65 19.80
CA SER A 80 1.04 8.14 20.01
C SER A 80 0.14 8.09 18.79
N ARG A 81 0.71 8.37 17.59
CA ARG A 81 -0.05 8.32 16.35
C ARG A 81 -0.35 6.89 15.92
N VAL A 82 0.63 5.99 16.04
CA VAL A 82 0.42 4.58 15.72
C VAL A 82 -0.53 3.95 16.74
N ASP A 83 -0.40 4.29 18.03
CA ASP A 83 -1.35 3.84 19.07
C ASP A 83 -2.78 4.27 18.73
N SER A 84 -2.99 5.52 18.27
CA SER A 84 -4.32 5.99 17.81
C SER A 84 -4.83 5.24 16.57
N ILE A 85 -3.94 4.82 15.68
CA ILE A 85 -4.30 4.01 14.49
C ILE A 85 -4.70 2.59 14.93
N VAL A 86 -3.95 2.00 15.85
CA VAL A 86 -4.27 0.69 16.45
C VAL A 86 -5.65 0.72 17.10
N ASP A 87 -5.92 1.74 17.93
CA ASP A 87 -7.22 1.92 18.58
C ASP A 87 -8.36 2.06 17.55
N TYR A 88 -8.11 2.83 16.48
CA TYR A 88 -9.09 2.99 15.41
C TYR A 88 -9.38 1.67 14.69
N ALA A 89 -8.34 0.94 14.28
CA ALA A 89 -8.47 -0.34 13.59
C ALA A 89 -9.21 -1.37 14.49
N ALA A 90 -8.82 -1.50 15.76
CA ALA A 90 -9.44 -2.39 16.72
C ALA A 90 -10.93 -2.05 16.95
N LYS A 91 -11.26 -0.78 17.14
CA LYS A 91 -12.64 -0.31 17.32
C LYS A 91 -13.55 -0.65 16.14
N ASN A 92 -12.99 -0.73 14.93
CA ASN A 92 -13.73 -0.99 13.71
C ASN A 92 -13.56 -2.42 13.18
N ASN A 93 -12.99 -3.33 13.97
CA ASN A 93 -12.71 -4.73 13.59
C ASN A 93 -11.93 -4.84 12.26
N GLN A 94 -10.95 -3.96 12.07
CA GLN A 94 -10.12 -3.92 10.88
C GLN A 94 -8.76 -4.54 11.14
N ARG A 95 -8.29 -5.37 10.22
CA ARG A 95 -6.90 -5.80 10.18
C ARG A 95 -5.98 -4.60 10.01
N LEU A 96 -4.91 -4.53 10.79
CA LEU A 96 -3.88 -3.50 10.63
C LEU A 96 -2.68 -4.08 9.90
N PHE A 97 -2.25 -3.39 8.83
CA PHE A 97 -1.06 -3.73 8.05
C PHE A 97 0.03 -2.67 8.23
N GLY A 98 1.25 -3.12 8.53
CA GLY A 98 2.39 -2.26 8.84
C GLY A 98 3.18 -1.86 7.59
N HIS A 99 3.08 -0.62 7.16
CA HIS A 99 3.82 -0.07 6.04
C HIS A 99 4.66 1.13 6.50
N ASN A 100 5.98 1.05 6.50
CA ASN A 100 6.92 -0.04 6.29
C ASN A 100 8.06 0.00 7.33
N LEU A 101 8.82 -1.07 7.47
CA LEU A 101 9.96 -1.08 8.38
C LEU A 101 11.19 -0.42 7.75
N ILE A 102 11.71 -0.98 6.67
CA ILE A 102 12.91 -0.49 5.97
C ILE A 102 12.56 0.00 4.57
N TRP A 103 12.78 1.28 4.33
CA TRP A 103 12.61 1.91 3.03
C TRP A 103 13.59 3.08 2.87
N HIS A 104 14.31 3.12 1.76
CA HIS A 104 15.32 4.14 1.50
C HIS A 104 14.75 5.57 1.57
N SER A 105 13.52 5.78 1.07
CA SER A 105 12.86 7.09 1.06
C SER A 105 12.27 7.51 2.41
N SER A 106 12.12 6.58 3.36
CA SER A 106 11.63 6.88 4.71
C SER A 106 12.73 6.96 5.77
N THR A 107 13.97 6.71 5.38
CA THR A 107 15.12 6.76 6.31
C THR A 107 15.36 8.18 6.80
N PRO A 108 15.34 8.45 8.12
CA PRO A 108 15.59 9.79 8.66
C PRO A 108 17.00 10.28 8.32
N LYS A 109 17.13 11.57 8.03
CA LYS A 109 18.44 12.19 7.70
C LYS A 109 19.51 11.98 8.78
N TRP A 110 19.11 11.88 10.06
CA TRP A 110 20.06 11.61 11.14
C TRP A 110 20.64 10.18 11.06
N VAL A 111 19.82 9.19 10.64
CA VAL A 111 20.27 7.80 10.40
C VAL A 111 21.28 7.78 9.25
N GLU A 112 20.92 8.39 8.12
CA GLU A 112 21.82 8.48 6.95
C GLU A 112 23.16 9.14 7.30
N LYS A 113 23.10 10.27 8.04
CA LYS A 113 24.31 11.00 8.46
C LYS A 113 25.19 10.15 9.37
N LYS A 114 24.59 9.39 10.29
CA LYS A 114 25.34 8.54 11.22
C LYS A 114 25.90 7.32 10.52
N ALA A 115 25.13 6.66 9.65
CA ALA A 115 25.57 5.51 8.86
C ALA A 115 26.69 5.85 7.88
N LYS A 116 26.68 7.03 7.25
CA LYS A 116 27.80 7.51 6.40
C LYS A 116 29.11 7.65 7.16
N LYS A 117 29.08 7.96 8.46
CA LYS A 117 30.26 8.09 9.32
C LYS A 117 30.71 6.76 9.92
N ASN A 118 29.77 5.90 10.25
CA ASN A 118 29.98 4.58 10.83
C ASN A 118 29.00 3.57 10.21
N PRO A 119 29.34 2.95 9.07
CA PRO A 119 28.47 2.00 8.38
C PRO A 119 28.07 0.79 9.23
N GLU A 120 28.98 0.29 10.06
CA GLU A 120 28.76 -0.88 10.92
C GLU A 120 27.66 -0.64 11.97
N TRP A 121 27.52 0.62 12.44
CA TRP A 121 26.46 1.01 13.37
C TRP A 121 25.06 0.73 12.82
N LEU A 122 24.87 0.79 11.49
CA LEU A 122 23.55 0.70 10.88
C LEU A 122 22.88 -0.66 11.10
N ASP A 123 23.64 -1.74 11.19
CA ASP A 123 23.11 -3.08 11.48
C ASP A 123 22.50 -3.15 12.89
N GLY A 124 23.24 -2.68 13.89
CA GLY A 124 22.74 -2.62 15.27
C GLY A 124 21.50 -1.74 15.40
N PHE A 125 21.51 -0.59 14.72
CA PHE A 125 20.33 0.29 14.67
C PHE A 125 19.13 -0.38 13.99
N MET A 126 19.32 -1.06 12.85
CA MET A 126 18.25 -1.77 12.16
C MET A 126 17.63 -2.85 13.04
N LYS A 127 18.47 -3.62 13.73
CA LYS A 127 18.00 -4.65 14.68
C LYS A 127 17.19 -4.03 15.81
N GLU A 128 17.71 -3.01 16.46
CA GLU A 128 17.03 -2.30 17.57
C GLU A 128 15.69 -1.73 17.10
N TYR A 129 15.68 -0.99 15.99
CA TYR A 129 14.48 -0.36 15.44
C TYR A 129 13.39 -1.38 15.12
N ILE A 130 13.73 -2.44 14.36
CA ILE A 130 12.76 -3.46 13.99
C ILE A 130 12.25 -4.21 15.21
N SER A 131 13.15 -4.66 16.10
CA SER A 131 12.77 -5.40 17.30
C SER A 131 11.88 -4.58 18.23
N THR A 132 12.17 -3.28 18.38
CA THR A 132 11.36 -2.37 19.22
C THR A 132 10.01 -2.11 18.60
N TYR A 133 9.97 -1.85 17.28
CA TYR A 133 8.75 -1.45 16.60
C TYR A 133 7.79 -2.65 16.40
N VAL A 134 8.27 -3.74 15.82
CA VAL A 134 7.48 -4.96 15.62
C VAL A 134 7.08 -5.55 16.97
N GLY A 135 8.00 -5.62 17.93
CA GLY A 135 7.74 -6.17 19.27
C GLY A 135 6.68 -5.37 20.04
N ARG A 136 6.62 -4.02 19.86
CA ARG A 136 5.57 -3.19 20.48
C ARG A 136 4.16 -3.57 20.02
N TYR A 137 4.03 -3.92 18.75
CA TYR A 137 2.72 -4.22 18.14
C TYR A 137 2.56 -5.71 17.79
N LYS A 138 3.33 -6.57 18.46
CA LYS A 138 3.24 -8.03 18.31
C LYS A 138 1.80 -8.52 18.51
N GLY A 139 1.31 -9.32 17.56
CA GLY A 139 -0.05 -9.88 17.57
C GLY A 139 -1.16 -8.85 17.32
N ILE A 140 -0.80 -7.57 17.01
CA ILE A 140 -1.74 -6.49 16.68
C ILE A 140 -1.65 -6.16 15.19
N VAL A 141 -0.43 -6.00 14.69
CA VAL A 141 -0.18 -5.80 13.26
C VAL A 141 -0.06 -7.17 12.60
N ASP A 142 -0.97 -7.47 11.68
CA ASP A 142 -1.12 -8.78 11.05
C ASP A 142 0.05 -9.12 10.11
N GLY A 143 0.54 -8.12 9.39
CA GLY A 143 1.66 -8.28 8.47
C GLY A 143 2.43 -6.97 8.27
N TRP A 144 3.66 -7.08 7.79
CA TRP A 144 4.57 -5.97 7.60
C TRP A 144 5.23 -5.96 6.23
N ASP A 145 5.28 -4.80 5.58
CA ASP A 145 6.28 -4.53 4.55
C ASP A 145 7.64 -4.38 5.25
N VAL A 146 8.39 -5.49 5.32
CA VAL A 146 9.69 -5.53 6.01
C VAL A 146 10.73 -4.71 5.26
N VAL A 147 10.82 -4.92 3.94
CA VAL A 147 11.62 -4.08 3.05
C VAL A 147 10.74 -3.62 1.89
N ASN A 148 10.69 -2.31 1.73
CA ASN A 148 10.00 -1.64 0.65
C ASN A 148 11.02 -1.09 -0.36
N GLU A 149 10.83 -1.40 -1.66
CA GLU A 149 11.61 -0.86 -2.79
C GLU A 149 13.12 -1.08 -2.68
N GLY A 150 13.53 -2.30 -2.35
CA GLY A 150 14.95 -2.69 -2.26
C GLY A 150 15.62 -2.90 -3.61
N LEU A 151 14.84 -3.03 -4.70
CA LEU A 151 15.33 -3.16 -6.08
C LEU A 151 15.48 -1.79 -6.76
N ASN A 152 16.19 -1.80 -7.89
CA ASN A 152 16.27 -0.64 -8.77
C ASN A 152 14.87 -0.20 -9.24
N THR A 153 14.73 1.08 -9.58
CA THR A 153 13.45 1.63 -10.08
C THR A 153 12.97 0.90 -11.34
N LYS A 154 13.89 0.53 -12.22
CA LYS A 154 13.64 -0.21 -13.47
C LYS A 154 14.74 -1.24 -13.71
N GLY A 155 14.38 -2.35 -14.37
CA GLY A 155 15.31 -3.40 -14.74
C GLY A 155 15.87 -4.18 -13.56
N GLN A 156 17.00 -4.83 -13.77
CA GLN A 156 17.59 -5.77 -12.83
C GLN A 156 18.34 -5.13 -11.66
N GLY A 157 18.42 -5.88 -10.57
CA GLY A 157 19.34 -5.70 -9.47
C GLY A 157 18.81 -4.87 -8.31
N LEU A 158 19.61 -4.84 -7.25
CA LEU A 158 19.30 -4.15 -6.01
C LEU A 158 19.59 -2.64 -6.12
N ARG A 159 18.90 -1.85 -5.32
CA ARG A 159 19.10 -0.41 -5.18
C ARG A 159 20.39 -0.11 -4.42
N THR A 160 21.50 -0.11 -5.14
CA THR A 160 22.84 0.03 -4.57
C THR A 160 23.16 1.42 -4.05
N GLU A 161 22.40 2.46 -4.48
CA GLU A 161 22.54 3.84 -4.01
C GLU A 161 21.94 4.09 -2.63
N SER A 162 21.09 3.19 -2.12
CA SER A 162 20.50 3.31 -0.78
C SER A 162 21.56 3.24 0.31
N ILE A 163 21.33 3.98 1.42
CA ILE A 163 22.25 3.92 2.58
C ILE A 163 22.32 2.51 3.17
N TRP A 164 21.22 1.75 3.09
CA TRP A 164 21.14 0.39 3.57
C TRP A 164 22.08 -0.54 2.80
N PHE A 165 22.03 -0.47 1.47
CA PHE A 165 22.93 -1.26 0.65
C PHE A 165 24.40 -0.82 0.79
N LYS A 166 24.66 0.48 0.76
CA LYS A 166 26.04 1.04 0.90
C LYS A 166 26.71 0.64 2.19
N SER A 167 25.94 0.54 3.28
CA SER A 167 26.49 0.20 4.60
C SER A 167 26.55 -1.31 4.87
N LEU A 168 25.55 -2.07 4.42
CA LEU A 168 25.35 -3.46 4.83
C LEU A 168 25.40 -4.47 3.67
N GLY A 169 25.56 -3.99 2.42
CA GLY A 169 25.49 -4.81 1.22
C GLY A 169 24.12 -5.47 1.05
N LYS A 170 24.02 -6.47 0.18
CA LYS A 170 22.76 -7.18 -0.11
C LYS A 170 22.10 -7.83 1.14
N LYS A 171 22.91 -8.16 2.15
CA LYS A 171 22.43 -8.86 3.36
C LYS A 171 21.49 -8.03 4.22
N TYR A 172 21.35 -6.72 4.00
CA TYR A 172 20.42 -5.90 4.81
C TYR A 172 18.97 -6.37 4.69
N ILE A 173 18.55 -6.85 3.49
CA ILE A 173 17.18 -7.34 3.26
C ILE A 173 16.96 -8.61 4.11
N GLU A 174 17.80 -9.62 3.95
CA GLU A 174 17.74 -10.85 4.73
C GLU A 174 17.70 -10.59 6.24
N LYS A 175 18.61 -9.74 6.74
CA LYS A 175 18.69 -9.39 8.17
C LYS A 175 17.41 -8.72 8.66
N ALA A 176 16.80 -7.84 7.85
CA ALA A 176 15.55 -7.19 8.21
C ALA A 176 14.42 -8.22 8.45
N PHE A 177 14.29 -9.22 7.57
CA PHE A 177 13.33 -10.32 7.74
C PHE A 177 13.62 -11.15 9.01
N ILE A 178 14.87 -11.51 9.25
CA ILE A 178 15.28 -12.26 10.46
C ILE A 178 14.94 -11.47 11.73
N TYR A 179 15.19 -10.16 11.75
CA TYR A 179 14.90 -9.31 12.92
C TYR A 179 13.40 -9.13 13.14
N ALA A 180 12.62 -8.98 12.07
CA ALA A 180 11.17 -8.86 12.14
C ALA A 180 10.54 -10.17 12.67
N HIS A 181 10.92 -11.32 12.11
CA HIS A 181 10.44 -12.61 12.57
C HIS A 181 10.82 -12.91 14.02
N ALA A 182 12.04 -12.57 14.43
CA ALA A 182 12.46 -12.74 15.83
C ALA A 182 11.62 -11.88 16.80
N ALA A 183 11.12 -10.73 16.35
CA ALA A 183 10.29 -9.85 17.17
C ALA A 183 8.82 -10.31 17.22
N ASP A 184 8.28 -10.77 16.10
CA ASP A 184 6.95 -11.35 15.99
C ASP A 184 6.94 -12.54 14.99
N PRO A 185 7.06 -13.78 15.48
CA PRO A 185 7.07 -14.97 14.64
C PRO A 185 5.75 -15.25 13.90
N ASP A 186 4.64 -14.68 14.37
CA ASP A 186 3.31 -14.93 13.82
C ASP A 186 2.91 -13.90 12.74
N ALA A 187 3.62 -12.75 12.66
CA ALA A 187 3.37 -11.74 11.66
C ALA A 187 3.75 -12.20 10.25
N ILE A 188 2.93 -11.84 9.26
CA ILE A 188 3.22 -12.14 7.85
C ILE A 188 4.19 -11.10 7.28
N LEU A 189 5.33 -11.55 6.77
CA LEU A 189 6.45 -10.70 6.40
C LEU A 189 6.57 -10.56 4.87
N PHE A 190 6.35 -9.35 4.35
CA PHE A 190 6.34 -9.04 2.93
C PHE A 190 7.61 -8.33 2.47
N TYR A 191 8.07 -8.69 1.27
CA TYR A 191 8.85 -7.81 0.42
C TYR A 191 7.89 -7.06 -0.52
N ASN A 192 7.91 -5.72 -0.52
CA ASN A 192 6.99 -4.89 -1.29
C ASN A 192 7.74 -4.02 -2.31
N ASP A 193 7.27 -4.00 -3.57
CA ASP A 193 7.89 -3.15 -4.59
C ASP A 193 6.89 -2.74 -5.69
N PHE A 194 7.22 -1.67 -6.41
CA PHE A 194 6.49 -1.17 -7.56
C PHE A 194 7.12 -1.63 -8.88
N ASN A 195 6.37 -1.56 -9.95
CA ASN A 195 6.76 -1.96 -11.31
C ASN A 195 7.06 -3.46 -11.49
N ILE A 196 7.03 -4.28 -10.48
CA ILE A 196 7.18 -5.74 -10.62
C ILE A 196 5.99 -6.38 -11.34
N GLU A 197 4.85 -5.67 -11.41
CA GLU A 197 3.68 -6.08 -12.19
C GLU A 197 3.88 -5.91 -13.71
N ARG A 198 4.85 -5.07 -14.16
CA ARG A 198 5.03 -4.70 -15.56
C ARG A 198 6.46 -4.82 -16.10
N ASP A 199 7.46 -4.75 -15.25
CA ASP A 199 8.89 -4.87 -15.62
C ASP A 199 9.37 -6.30 -15.30
N SER A 200 9.48 -7.14 -16.33
CA SER A 200 9.85 -8.54 -16.18
C SER A 200 11.26 -8.72 -15.61
N LEU A 201 12.21 -7.85 -15.94
CA LEU A 201 13.58 -7.94 -15.43
C LEU A 201 13.63 -7.61 -13.94
N LYS A 202 12.83 -6.64 -13.50
CA LYS A 202 12.70 -6.29 -12.08
C LYS A 202 12.01 -7.41 -11.30
N LEU A 203 10.94 -7.96 -11.87
CA LEU A 203 10.24 -9.12 -11.29
C LEU A 203 11.18 -10.32 -11.14
N ASP A 204 11.93 -10.66 -12.19
CA ASP A 204 12.86 -11.79 -12.17
C ASP A 204 13.95 -11.60 -11.10
N SER A 205 14.47 -10.37 -10.92
CA SER A 205 15.42 -10.06 -9.82
C SER A 205 14.81 -10.23 -8.43
N MET A 206 13.52 -9.86 -8.27
CA MET A 206 12.80 -10.09 -7.01
C MET A 206 12.63 -11.60 -6.76
N LEU A 207 12.19 -12.35 -7.77
CA LEU A 207 11.95 -13.78 -7.64
C LEU A 207 13.24 -14.56 -7.37
N GLU A 208 14.36 -14.18 -7.98
CA GLU A 208 15.68 -14.77 -7.68
C GLU A 208 16.02 -14.58 -6.19
N MET A 209 15.81 -13.39 -5.64
CA MET A 209 16.00 -13.12 -4.21
C MET A 209 15.05 -13.92 -3.34
N VAL A 210 13.77 -14.02 -3.72
CA VAL A 210 12.75 -14.75 -2.97
C VAL A 210 13.08 -16.24 -2.93
N TYR A 211 13.43 -16.86 -4.05
CA TYR A 211 13.81 -18.28 -4.10
C TYR A 211 15.08 -18.54 -3.28
N ASP A 212 16.13 -17.68 -3.37
CA ASP A 212 17.31 -17.79 -2.50
C ASP A 212 16.93 -17.72 -1.01
N PHE A 213 15.96 -16.89 -0.64
CA PHE A 213 15.48 -16.79 0.74
C PHE A 213 14.73 -18.05 1.18
N LEU A 214 13.84 -18.57 0.34
CA LEU A 214 13.11 -19.80 0.62
C LEU A 214 14.07 -21.00 0.78
N ASP A 215 15.04 -21.15 -0.12
CA ASP A 215 16.04 -22.22 -0.08
C ASP A 215 16.90 -22.19 1.20
N ARG A 216 17.18 -21.00 1.72
CA ARG A 216 18.00 -20.79 2.93
C ARG A 216 17.17 -20.67 4.22
N GLY A 217 15.86 -20.77 4.15
CA GLY A 217 14.97 -20.63 5.32
C GLY A 217 14.93 -19.23 5.92
N VAL A 218 15.14 -18.17 5.12
CA VAL A 218 14.90 -16.80 5.54
C VAL A 218 13.38 -16.59 5.65
N PRO A 219 12.88 -16.00 6.76
CA PRO A 219 11.45 -15.97 7.07
C PRO A 219 10.67 -14.93 6.25
N ILE A 220 10.64 -15.10 4.92
CA ILE A 220 9.75 -14.35 4.03
C ILE A 220 8.44 -15.09 3.90
N SER A 221 7.31 -14.39 4.02
CA SER A 221 5.98 -14.99 3.97
C SER A 221 5.13 -14.46 2.81
N GLY A 222 5.51 -13.33 2.21
CA GLY A 222 4.68 -12.70 1.19
C GLY A 222 5.43 -11.77 0.23
N ILE A 223 4.77 -11.54 -0.89
CA ILE A 223 5.17 -10.59 -1.93
C ILE A 223 4.08 -9.52 -2.04
N GLY A 224 4.47 -8.25 -1.86
CA GLY A 224 3.62 -7.09 -2.08
C GLY A 224 3.86 -6.50 -3.47
N PHE A 225 2.79 -6.40 -4.25
CA PHE A 225 2.74 -5.65 -5.49
C PHE A 225 2.11 -4.29 -5.18
N GLN A 226 2.86 -3.20 -5.32
CA GLN A 226 2.27 -1.86 -5.09
C GLN A 226 1.12 -1.60 -6.05
N MET A 227 1.16 -2.08 -7.28
CA MET A 227 0.09 -1.93 -8.28
C MET A 227 -0.29 -0.48 -8.56
N HIS A 228 0.69 0.43 -8.59
CA HIS A 228 0.54 1.75 -9.15
C HIS A 228 0.54 1.64 -10.68
N ILE A 229 -0.56 1.19 -11.23
CA ILE A 229 -0.64 0.85 -12.66
C ILE A 229 -1.27 1.98 -13.49
N ARG A 230 -0.82 2.10 -14.74
CA ARG A 230 -1.44 3.00 -15.70
C ARG A 230 -2.47 2.25 -16.54
N MET A 231 -3.42 3.00 -17.08
CA MET A 231 -4.45 2.45 -17.97
C MET A 231 -3.89 1.72 -19.20
N ASP A 232 -2.72 2.14 -19.69
CA ASP A 232 -2.08 1.58 -20.90
C ASP A 232 -1.32 0.26 -20.67
N ILE A 233 -1.17 -0.20 -19.42
CA ILE A 233 -0.47 -1.46 -19.13
C ILE A 233 -1.36 -2.64 -19.51
N PRO A 234 -0.92 -3.55 -20.42
CA PRO A 234 -1.72 -4.71 -20.82
C PRO A 234 -1.99 -5.67 -19.64
N ASN A 235 -3.22 -6.17 -19.56
CA ASN A 235 -3.63 -7.12 -18.51
C ASN A 235 -2.81 -8.42 -18.53
N GLU A 236 -2.39 -8.88 -19.71
CA GLU A 236 -1.60 -10.09 -19.90
C GLU A 236 -0.21 -9.99 -19.25
N ILE A 237 0.34 -8.78 -19.17
CA ILE A 237 1.62 -8.54 -18.48
C ILE A 237 1.42 -8.68 -16.97
N ILE A 238 0.37 -8.05 -16.43
CA ILE A 238 0.02 -8.14 -15.00
C ILE A 238 -0.29 -9.59 -14.61
N ALA A 239 -1.11 -10.27 -15.42
CA ALA A 239 -1.47 -11.67 -15.20
C ALA A 239 -0.24 -12.61 -15.13
N ARG A 240 0.70 -12.43 -16.06
CA ARG A 240 1.97 -13.19 -16.08
C ARG A 240 2.80 -12.94 -14.82
N SER A 241 2.86 -11.69 -14.36
CA SER A 241 3.62 -11.32 -13.17
C SER A 241 2.99 -11.90 -11.90
N LEU A 242 1.68 -11.85 -11.77
CA LEU A 242 0.94 -12.48 -10.68
C LEU A 242 1.15 -14.00 -10.66
N LYS A 243 1.09 -14.66 -11.84
CA LYS A 243 1.32 -16.10 -11.95
C LYS A 243 2.71 -16.50 -11.48
N LYS A 244 3.75 -15.81 -11.95
CA LYS A 244 5.13 -16.07 -11.50
C LYS A 244 5.32 -15.90 -10.00
N ALA A 245 4.69 -14.88 -9.41
CA ALA A 245 4.76 -14.67 -7.98
C ALA A 245 3.97 -15.73 -7.19
N ALA A 246 2.78 -16.11 -7.66
CA ALA A 246 1.98 -17.18 -7.05
C ALA A 246 2.70 -18.53 -7.05
N ASP A 247 3.53 -18.81 -8.08
CA ASP A 247 4.34 -20.04 -8.16
C ASP A 247 5.37 -20.17 -7.03
N THR A 248 5.66 -19.11 -6.27
CA THR A 248 6.51 -19.16 -5.06
C THR A 248 5.84 -19.82 -3.87
N GLY A 249 4.52 -19.94 -3.85
CA GLY A 249 3.74 -20.42 -2.70
C GLY A 249 3.52 -19.37 -1.60
N LEU A 250 4.05 -18.16 -1.75
CA LEU A 250 3.92 -17.09 -0.75
C LEU A 250 2.58 -16.36 -0.84
N GLN A 251 2.24 -15.63 0.22
CA GLN A 251 1.11 -14.72 0.25
C GLN A 251 1.31 -13.59 -0.78
N ILE A 252 0.26 -13.25 -1.53
CA ILE A 252 0.26 -12.18 -2.52
C ILE A 252 -0.64 -11.05 -2.04
N HIS A 253 -0.06 -9.87 -1.88
CA HIS A 253 -0.76 -8.66 -1.49
C HIS A 253 -0.71 -7.63 -2.63
N LEU A 254 -1.86 -7.21 -3.17
CA LEU A 254 -1.93 -6.02 -4.00
C LEU A 254 -2.01 -4.83 -3.04
N SER A 255 -0.86 -4.22 -2.74
CA SER A 255 -0.68 -3.45 -1.50
C SER A 255 -1.02 -1.95 -1.60
N GLU A 256 -0.98 -1.38 -2.82
CA GLU A 256 -1.08 0.07 -3.03
C GLU A 256 -1.84 0.42 -4.32
N VAL A 257 -2.95 -0.27 -4.57
CA VAL A 257 -3.66 -0.21 -5.85
C VAL A 257 -4.18 1.19 -6.14
N ASP A 258 -3.76 1.72 -7.27
CA ASP A 258 -4.37 2.85 -7.97
C ASP A 258 -4.20 2.68 -9.50
N ILE A 259 -5.14 3.23 -10.30
CA ILE A 259 -5.14 3.11 -11.76
C ILE A 259 -5.08 4.50 -12.39
N ILE A 260 -3.92 4.86 -12.90
CA ILE A 260 -3.48 6.20 -13.27
C ILE A 260 -3.66 6.43 -14.76
N PHE A 261 -4.13 7.62 -15.15
CA PHE A 261 -4.33 8.00 -16.54
C PHE A 261 -3.12 8.73 -17.12
N ASN A 262 -2.50 9.61 -16.34
CA ASN A 262 -1.40 10.42 -16.80
C ASN A 262 -0.05 9.75 -16.60
N THR A 263 0.92 10.07 -17.45
CA THR A 263 2.27 9.51 -17.34
C THR A 263 3.07 10.28 -16.30
N HIS A 264 3.70 9.57 -15.39
CA HIS A 264 4.56 10.15 -14.35
C HIS A 264 5.96 9.51 -14.35
N ASP A 265 6.94 10.24 -13.81
CA ASP A 265 8.26 9.69 -13.48
C ASP A 265 8.19 9.10 -12.07
N ASP A 266 8.36 7.80 -11.97
CA ASP A 266 8.21 7.02 -10.73
C ASP A 266 9.23 7.40 -9.64
N SER A 267 10.33 8.06 -10.00
CA SER A 267 11.47 8.25 -9.08
C SER A 267 11.64 9.67 -8.55
N LYS A 268 11.17 10.69 -9.26
CA LYS A 268 11.55 12.08 -8.97
C LYS A 268 10.37 13.06 -8.84
N GLY A 269 9.16 12.59 -9.06
CA GLY A 269 8.02 13.47 -9.25
C GLY A 269 8.07 14.16 -10.64
N GLY A 270 6.98 14.82 -11.00
CA GLY A 270 6.76 15.37 -12.36
C GLY A 270 6.24 14.31 -13.31
N GLY A 271 5.91 14.71 -14.52
CA GLY A 271 5.32 13.81 -15.50
C GLY A 271 4.75 14.57 -16.68
N ILE A 272 4.06 13.87 -17.55
CA ILE A 272 3.36 14.42 -18.71
C ILE A 272 1.87 14.29 -18.48
N GLN A 273 1.18 15.42 -18.38
CA GLN A 273 -0.28 15.45 -18.30
C GLN A 273 -0.85 15.28 -19.69
N LEU A 274 -1.37 14.07 -19.96
CA LEU A 274 -2.01 13.70 -21.23
C LEU A 274 -3.50 14.10 -21.25
N TYR A 275 -4.13 14.12 -20.09
CA TYR A 275 -5.55 14.39 -19.92
C TYR A 275 -5.77 15.44 -18.84
N ASP A 276 -6.54 16.49 -19.17
CA ASP A 276 -6.86 17.58 -18.26
C ASP A 276 -8.15 17.34 -17.46
N HIS A 277 -9.00 16.44 -17.94
CA HIS A 277 -10.29 16.09 -17.34
C HIS A 277 -10.64 14.61 -17.57
N LEU A 278 -11.45 14.06 -16.70
CA LEU A 278 -11.93 12.69 -16.77
C LEU A 278 -13.24 12.63 -17.58
N THR A 279 -13.19 11.99 -18.77
CA THR A 279 -14.38 11.79 -19.62
C THR A 279 -15.21 10.59 -19.15
N GLU A 280 -16.46 10.50 -19.60
CA GLU A 280 -17.30 9.31 -19.31
C GLU A 280 -16.69 8.03 -19.86
N GLU A 281 -16.12 8.06 -21.06
CA GLU A 281 -15.44 6.92 -21.66
C GLU A 281 -14.27 6.45 -20.79
N MET A 282 -13.45 7.37 -20.29
CA MET A 282 -12.34 7.07 -19.39
C MET A 282 -12.83 6.43 -18.08
N LYS A 283 -13.93 6.91 -17.50
CA LYS A 283 -14.52 6.33 -16.29
C LYS A 283 -14.92 4.86 -16.48
N PHE A 284 -15.54 4.54 -17.62
CA PHE A 284 -15.94 3.15 -17.94
C PHE A 284 -14.73 2.27 -18.25
N ALA A 285 -13.72 2.79 -18.95
CA ALA A 285 -12.48 2.07 -19.21
C ALA A 285 -11.74 1.76 -17.88
N GLN A 286 -11.70 2.71 -16.94
CA GLN A 286 -11.14 2.50 -15.61
C GLN A 286 -11.93 1.45 -14.81
N ALA A 287 -13.26 1.50 -14.90
CA ALA A 287 -14.12 0.51 -14.26
C ALA A 287 -13.82 -0.92 -14.75
N GLN A 288 -13.65 -1.08 -16.07
CA GLN A 288 -13.26 -2.36 -16.65
C GLN A 288 -11.87 -2.81 -16.18
N LYS A 289 -10.89 -1.88 -16.10
CA LYS A 289 -9.54 -2.18 -15.63
C LYS A 289 -9.51 -2.64 -14.17
N TYR A 290 -10.32 -2.02 -13.28
CA TYR A 290 -10.50 -2.48 -11.91
C TYR A 290 -11.17 -3.86 -11.84
N ALA A 291 -12.18 -4.10 -12.68
CA ALA A 291 -12.84 -5.40 -12.79
C ALA A 291 -11.86 -6.50 -13.22
N ASP A 292 -11.06 -6.22 -14.25
CA ASP A 292 -10.05 -7.15 -14.77
C ASP A 292 -8.97 -7.46 -13.71
N LEU A 293 -8.55 -6.46 -12.93
CA LEU A 293 -7.57 -6.66 -11.85
C LEU A 293 -8.10 -7.63 -10.79
N VAL A 294 -9.35 -7.45 -10.34
CA VAL A 294 -9.98 -8.36 -9.37
C VAL A 294 -10.08 -9.77 -9.94
N ASN A 295 -10.55 -9.89 -11.19
CA ASN A 295 -10.67 -11.20 -11.85
C ASN A 295 -9.32 -11.90 -11.96
N MET A 296 -8.26 -11.20 -12.40
CA MET A 296 -6.91 -11.76 -12.47
C MET A 296 -6.41 -12.23 -11.10
N TYR A 297 -6.65 -11.44 -10.06
CA TYR A 297 -6.25 -11.82 -8.70
C TYR A 297 -6.96 -13.06 -8.22
N GLN A 298 -8.27 -13.16 -8.40
CA GLN A 298 -9.08 -14.32 -8.01
C GLN A 298 -8.80 -15.58 -8.83
N ASP A 299 -8.55 -15.44 -10.13
CA ASP A 299 -8.39 -16.56 -11.05
C ASP A 299 -6.94 -17.11 -11.04
N ILE A 300 -5.93 -16.29 -10.76
CA ILE A 300 -4.51 -16.65 -10.87
C ILE A 300 -3.88 -16.97 -9.52
N VAL A 301 -4.21 -16.19 -8.49
CA VAL A 301 -3.62 -16.37 -7.15
C VAL A 301 -4.44 -17.43 -6.39
N PRO A 302 -3.84 -18.54 -5.94
CA PRO A 302 -4.53 -19.52 -5.11
C PRO A 302 -5.18 -18.89 -3.86
N LYS A 303 -6.35 -19.37 -3.47
CA LYS A 303 -7.13 -18.77 -2.36
C LYS A 303 -6.35 -18.64 -1.07
N GLU A 304 -5.53 -19.62 -0.75
CA GLU A 304 -4.66 -19.66 0.43
C GLU A 304 -3.52 -18.64 0.39
N GLN A 305 -3.22 -18.11 -0.80
CA GLN A 305 -2.20 -17.06 -1.01
C GLN A 305 -2.81 -15.67 -1.15
N GLN A 306 -4.14 -15.52 -1.19
CA GLN A 306 -4.82 -14.25 -1.38
C GLN A 306 -4.83 -13.44 -0.08
N TYR A 307 -3.72 -12.72 0.22
CA TYR A 307 -3.64 -11.87 1.41
C TYR A 307 -4.62 -10.69 1.38
N GLY A 308 -4.82 -10.09 0.21
CA GLY A 308 -5.81 -9.04 0.01
C GLY A 308 -5.45 -8.02 -1.06
N ILE A 309 -6.41 -7.10 -1.27
CA ILE A 309 -6.27 -5.94 -2.17
C ILE A 309 -6.43 -4.67 -1.34
N THR A 310 -5.42 -3.80 -1.34
CA THR A 310 -5.39 -2.52 -0.62
C THR A 310 -5.28 -1.36 -1.60
N PHE A 311 -6.22 -0.45 -1.58
CA PHE A 311 -6.19 0.79 -2.36
C PHE A 311 -5.23 1.80 -1.73
N TRP A 312 -4.43 2.51 -2.54
CA TRP A 312 -3.56 3.58 -2.03
C TRP A 312 -4.30 4.91 -1.91
N GLY A 313 -5.27 4.94 -1.02
CA GLY A 313 -6.35 5.91 -0.93
C GLY A 313 -7.57 5.45 -1.73
N PHE A 314 -8.75 5.81 -1.26
CA PHE A 314 -9.99 5.35 -1.91
C PHE A 314 -10.71 6.48 -2.68
N ASN A 315 -10.27 7.73 -2.55
CA ASN A 315 -10.90 8.89 -3.19
C ASN A 315 -9.86 9.76 -3.93
N ASP A 316 -10.28 10.37 -5.04
CA ASP A 316 -9.42 11.18 -5.90
C ASP A 316 -8.95 12.47 -5.23
N ARG A 317 -9.74 13.04 -4.32
CA ARG A 317 -9.42 14.25 -3.56
C ARG A 317 -8.11 14.14 -2.78
N ASP A 318 -7.88 12.97 -2.19
CA ASP A 318 -6.74 12.72 -1.31
C ASP A 318 -5.58 11.96 -1.98
N THR A 319 -5.65 11.71 -3.29
CA THR A 319 -4.63 10.94 -4.01
C THR A 319 -3.23 11.55 -3.87
N TRP A 320 -2.24 10.68 -3.70
CA TRP A 320 -0.84 11.06 -3.64
C TRP A 320 -0.31 11.56 -4.99
N ILE A 321 -0.88 11.09 -6.10
CA ILE A 321 -0.49 11.44 -7.47
C ILE A 321 -0.51 12.96 -7.68
N ARG A 322 -1.63 13.61 -7.36
CA ARG A 322 -1.76 15.07 -7.50
C ARG A 322 -0.74 15.84 -6.67
N ARG A 323 -0.40 15.33 -5.48
CA ARG A 323 0.54 16.01 -4.58
C ARG A 323 1.99 15.82 -4.98
N PHE A 324 2.36 14.60 -5.33
CA PHE A 324 3.74 14.23 -5.62
C PHE A 324 4.16 14.64 -7.04
N PHE A 325 3.36 14.29 -8.04
CA PHE A 325 3.68 14.57 -9.45
C PHE A 325 3.23 15.95 -9.93
N LYS A 326 2.42 16.68 -9.14
CA LYS A 326 1.89 18.01 -9.48
C LYS A 326 1.05 18.02 -10.75
N MET A 327 0.32 16.97 -11.02
CA MET A 327 -0.58 16.84 -12.16
C MET A 327 -1.92 16.28 -11.73
N ASN A 328 -2.98 16.60 -12.49
CA ASN A 328 -4.30 16.02 -12.27
C ASN A 328 -4.28 14.53 -12.60
N ASP A 329 -5.00 13.76 -11.80
CA ASP A 329 -5.34 12.38 -12.09
C ASP A 329 -6.55 11.95 -11.24
N TRP A 330 -7.18 10.83 -11.62
CA TRP A 330 -8.40 10.30 -11.00
C TRP A 330 -8.26 8.79 -10.73
N PRO A 331 -7.25 8.37 -9.96
CA PRO A 331 -6.81 6.98 -9.94
C PRO A 331 -7.63 6.06 -9.07
N THR A 332 -8.57 6.57 -8.26
CA THR A 332 -9.25 5.79 -7.22
C THR A 332 -10.72 5.47 -7.55
N ILE A 333 -11.42 4.84 -6.60
CA ILE A 333 -12.79 4.34 -6.79
C ILE A 333 -13.89 5.31 -6.34
N TYR A 334 -13.53 6.37 -5.60
CA TYR A 334 -14.41 7.49 -5.23
C TYR A 334 -13.87 8.79 -5.82
N ASP A 335 -14.77 9.70 -6.18
CA ASP A 335 -14.41 11.01 -6.75
C ASP A 335 -13.99 12.03 -5.66
N ASP A 336 -13.77 13.28 -6.09
CA ASP A 336 -13.41 14.41 -5.21
C ASP A 336 -14.52 14.78 -4.21
N ASN A 337 -15.77 14.44 -4.49
CA ASN A 337 -16.95 14.67 -3.63
C ASN A 337 -17.29 13.46 -2.77
N LEU A 338 -16.46 12.43 -2.77
CA LEU A 338 -16.69 11.16 -2.09
C LEU A 338 -17.93 10.42 -2.63
N LEU A 339 -18.24 10.56 -3.91
CA LEU A 339 -19.25 9.76 -4.61
C LEU A 339 -18.58 8.55 -5.29
N PRO A 340 -19.22 7.36 -5.28
CA PRO A 340 -18.65 6.18 -5.93
C PRO A 340 -18.62 6.38 -7.46
N LYS A 341 -17.46 6.12 -8.05
CA LYS A 341 -17.24 6.17 -9.50
C LYS A 341 -17.70 4.86 -10.17
N PRO A 342 -17.85 4.81 -11.50
CA PRO A 342 -17.99 3.54 -12.23
C PRO A 342 -16.92 2.50 -11.85
N ALA A 343 -15.69 2.93 -11.52
CA ALA A 343 -14.60 2.11 -11.02
C ALA A 343 -14.95 1.32 -9.75
N PHE A 344 -15.71 1.92 -8.81
CA PHE A 344 -16.23 1.24 -7.62
C PHE A 344 -17.12 0.05 -8.00
N PHE A 345 -18.05 0.26 -8.93
CA PHE A 345 -18.99 -0.78 -9.36
C PHE A 345 -18.33 -1.86 -10.21
N GLY A 346 -17.33 -1.51 -11.04
CA GLY A 346 -16.51 -2.49 -11.75
C GLY A 346 -15.80 -3.43 -10.79
N PHE A 347 -15.14 -2.87 -9.77
CA PHE A 347 -14.48 -3.65 -8.71
C PHE A 347 -15.50 -4.51 -7.93
N LEU A 348 -16.59 -3.93 -7.43
CA LEU A 348 -17.61 -4.62 -6.64
C LEU A 348 -18.24 -5.80 -7.40
N ASN A 349 -18.60 -5.59 -8.67
CA ASN A 349 -19.27 -6.61 -9.45
C ASN A 349 -18.37 -7.82 -9.73
N SER A 350 -17.06 -7.61 -9.82
CA SER A 350 -16.08 -8.68 -9.96
C SER A 350 -15.86 -9.48 -8.68
N LEU A 351 -16.06 -8.87 -7.50
CA LEU A 351 -16.02 -9.59 -6.21
C LEU A 351 -17.19 -10.58 -6.03
N LYS A 352 -18.30 -10.36 -6.72
CA LYS A 352 -19.54 -11.17 -6.60
C LYS A 352 -19.54 -12.45 -7.43
N ARG A 353 -18.45 -12.76 -8.13
CA ARG A 353 -18.31 -13.97 -8.97
C ARG A 353 -18.23 -15.26 -8.15
#